data_10c2015369e3f9fad63d6b5c4a347b8d
#
_entry.id   10c2015369e3f9fad63d6b5c4a347b8d
#
_cell.length_a   1.000
_cell.length_b   1.000
_cell.length_c   1.000
_cell.angle_alpha   90.00
_cell.angle_beta   90.00
_cell.angle_gamma   90.00
#
_symmetry.space_group_name_H-M   'P 1'
#
loop_
_entity.id
_entity.type
_entity.pdbx_description
1 polymer ?
#
loop_
_entity_poly.entity_id
_entity_poly.type
_entity_poly.pdbx_seq_one_letter_code
_entity_poly.pdbx_strand_id
1 'polypeptide(L)'
;MKKLYAFDFDGTLTTRDTLLVFIRYACGTKAFLLGFLRYSPLLVLMKLGLYPNWKAKQKVFSYFFRDMSLADFNALCQRFAADNRQLLRPQGLQAIADAQAEGADVVIVSASIDNWVQPFCPQVTVLGTQIEVINGRLTGLFLTNNCYGQEKVNRLLTLYPDRSSYYLIAYGDSRGDQQLLAFADEAHYRPFK
;
A
#
# COMPACT_ATOMS: atom_id res chain seq x y z
N MET A 1 -15.32 -10.49 -22.04
CA MET A 1 -14.49 -10.81 -20.87
C MET A 1 -14.63 -9.63 -19.91
N LYS A 2 -14.82 -9.89 -18.61
CA LYS A 2 -14.91 -8.81 -17.61
C LYS A 2 -13.57 -8.14 -17.45
N LYS A 3 -13.54 -6.80 -17.34
CA LYS A 3 -12.29 -6.08 -17.06
C LYS A 3 -12.02 -6.03 -15.55
N LEU A 4 -10.76 -6.14 -15.19
CA LEU A 4 -10.24 -5.95 -13.82
C LEU A 4 -9.11 -4.94 -13.88
N TYR A 5 -9.26 -3.85 -13.12
CA TYR A 5 -8.24 -2.82 -12.99
C TYR A 5 -7.52 -2.97 -11.65
N ALA A 6 -6.20 -3.10 -11.69
CA ALA A 6 -5.35 -3.23 -10.52
C ALA A 6 -4.39 -2.02 -10.43
N PHE A 7 -4.54 -1.20 -9.40
CA PHE A 7 -3.73 -0.02 -9.18
C PHE A 7 -2.74 -0.24 -8.03
N ASP A 8 -1.46 0.07 -8.23
CA ASP A 8 -0.58 0.36 -7.12
C ASP A 8 -0.99 1.68 -6.45
N PHE A 9 -0.60 1.87 -5.19
CA PHE A 9 -0.98 3.05 -4.41
C PHE A 9 0.13 4.10 -4.32
N ASP A 10 1.26 3.75 -3.67
CA ASP A 10 2.34 4.68 -3.38
C ASP A 10 3.16 5.05 -4.62
N GLY A 11 3.12 6.33 -5.01
CA GLY A 11 3.80 6.80 -6.21
C GLY A 11 2.98 6.61 -7.51
N THR A 12 1.96 5.75 -7.50
CA THR A 12 1.00 5.57 -8.60
C THR A 12 -0.24 6.42 -8.37
N LEU A 13 -1.13 6.02 -7.45
CA LEU A 13 -2.31 6.82 -7.08
C LEU A 13 -1.96 8.03 -6.20
N THR A 14 -0.82 7.97 -5.50
CA THR A 14 -0.34 9.06 -4.65
C THR A 14 0.92 9.71 -5.23
N THR A 15 1.18 10.94 -4.79
CA THR A 15 2.38 11.70 -5.17
C THR A 15 3.61 11.36 -4.33
N ARG A 16 3.44 10.63 -3.20
CA ARG A 16 4.48 10.31 -2.23
C ARG A 16 4.26 8.92 -1.64
N ASP A 17 5.33 8.35 -1.06
CA ASP A 17 5.28 7.17 -0.19
C ASP A 17 4.50 7.52 1.09
N THR A 18 3.35 6.86 1.27
CA THR A 18 2.43 7.17 2.38
C THR A 18 2.92 6.66 3.72
N LEU A 19 3.81 5.67 3.80
CA LEU A 19 4.38 5.21 5.08
C LEU A 19 5.12 6.35 5.79
N LEU A 20 5.98 7.08 5.07
CA LEU A 20 6.75 8.18 5.64
C LEU A 20 5.85 9.34 6.08
N VAL A 21 4.87 9.68 5.23
CA VAL A 21 3.90 10.74 5.53
C VAL A 21 3.04 10.37 6.73
N PHE A 22 2.56 9.10 6.77
CA PHE A 22 1.73 8.58 7.85
C PHE A 22 2.46 8.60 9.21
N ILE A 23 3.70 8.09 9.27
CA ILE A 23 4.47 8.11 10.53
C ILE A 23 4.69 9.54 11.02
N ARG A 24 5.05 10.45 10.10
CA ARG A 24 5.25 11.86 10.47
C ARG A 24 3.96 12.51 10.93
N TYR A 25 2.82 12.21 10.30
CA TYR A 25 1.50 12.69 10.70
C TYR A 25 1.11 12.17 12.08
N ALA A 26 1.28 10.87 12.32
CA ALA A 26 0.89 10.18 13.53
C ALA A 26 1.70 10.58 14.76
N CYS A 27 3.02 10.69 14.60
CA CYS A 27 3.97 10.82 15.73
C CYS A 27 4.62 12.21 15.81
N GLY A 28 4.40 13.05 14.80
CA GLY A 28 5.04 14.37 14.69
C GLY A 28 6.49 14.32 14.21
N THR A 29 6.99 15.47 13.78
CA THR A 29 8.30 15.56 13.11
C THR A 29 9.47 15.15 14.02
N LYS A 30 9.44 15.49 15.31
CA LYS A 30 10.53 15.15 16.24
C LYS A 30 10.67 13.64 16.44
N ALA A 31 9.57 12.94 16.75
CA ALA A 31 9.57 11.50 16.93
C ALA A 31 9.93 10.76 15.62
N PHE A 32 9.41 11.24 14.49
CA PHE A 32 9.78 10.75 13.16
C PHE A 32 11.31 10.81 12.95
N LEU A 33 11.93 11.96 13.14
CA LEU A 33 13.38 12.14 12.94
C LEU A 33 14.21 11.26 13.89
N LEU A 34 13.84 11.17 15.16
CA LEU A 34 14.52 10.30 16.13
C LEU A 34 14.41 8.83 15.77
N GLY A 35 13.22 8.38 15.37
CA GLY A 35 13.00 7.00 14.92
C GLY A 35 13.81 6.66 13.67
N PHE A 36 13.82 7.53 12.67
CA PHE A 36 14.60 7.30 11.46
C PHE A 36 16.10 7.39 11.70
N LEU A 37 16.57 8.27 12.58
CA LEU A 37 17.99 8.31 13.00
C LEU A 37 18.39 6.99 13.69
N ARG A 38 17.56 6.48 14.61
CA ARG A 38 17.80 5.19 15.29
C ARG A 38 17.90 4.02 14.30
N TYR A 39 17.07 4.00 13.26
CA TYR A 39 17.04 2.93 12.26
C TYR A 39 17.87 3.23 11.02
N SER A 40 18.59 4.36 10.96
CA SER A 40 19.40 4.74 9.80
C SER A 40 20.43 3.68 9.38
N PRO A 41 21.18 3.00 10.28
CA PRO A 41 22.08 1.94 9.86
C PRO A 41 21.34 0.79 9.16
N LEU A 42 20.17 0.41 9.67
CA LEU A 42 19.34 -0.65 9.09
C LEU A 42 18.80 -0.25 7.72
N LEU A 43 18.36 1.00 7.58
CA LEU A 43 17.85 1.53 6.31
C LEU A 43 18.95 1.64 5.25
N VAL A 44 20.18 1.95 5.65
CA VAL A 44 21.35 1.92 4.76
C VAL A 44 21.62 0.48 4.29
N LEU A 45 21.67 -0.50 5.19
CA LEU A 45 21.83 -1.91 4.83
C LEU A 45 20.73 -2.40 3.89
N MET A 46 19.48 -1.99 4.14
CA MET A 46 18.35 -2.28 3.25
C MET A 46 18.58 -1.68 1.85
N LYS A 47 19.01 -0.42 1.77
CA LYS A 47 19.26 0.26 0.49
C LYS A 47 20.42 -0.37 -0.30
N LEU A 48 21.39 -0.94 0.39
CA LEU A 48 22.50 -1.71 -0.18
C LEU A 48 22.11 -3.15 -0.56
N GLY A 49 20.87 -3.57 -0.32
CA GLY A 49 20.41 -4.94 -0.58
C GLY A 49 20.87 -5.97 0.44
N LEU A 50 21.55 -5.57 1.51
CA LEU A 50 22.07 -6.44 2.58
C LEU A 50 21.05 -6.76 3.67
N TYR A 51 19.88 -6.10 3.65
CA TYR A 51 18.79 -6.35 4.58
C TYR A 51 17.43 -6.34 3.87
N PRO A 52 16.52 -7.31 4.14
CA PRO A 52 15.23 -7.38 3.46
C PRO A 52 14.36 -6.14 3.74
N ASN A 53 13.83 -5.53 2.68
CA ASN A 53 12.99 -4.32 2.76
C ASN A 53 11.81 -4.52 3.73
N TRP A 54 11.08 -5.63 3.62
CA TRP A 54 9.92 -5.89 4.46
C TRP A 54 10.26 -5.97 5.96
N LYS A 55 11.45 -6.53 6.32
CA LYS A 55 11.92 -6.57 7.71
C LYS A 55 12.25 -5.18 8.23
N ALA A 56 12.88 -4.33 7.40
CA ALA A 56 13.16 -2.94 7.78
C ALA A 56 11.86 -2.17 8.00
N LYS A 57 10.91 -2.29 7.07
CA LYS A 57 9.59 -1.68 7.17
C LYS A 57 8.84 -2.14 8.43
N GLN A 58 8.80 -3.43 8.72
CA GLN A 58 8.17 -3.98 9.92
C GLN A 58 8.82 -3.46 11.21
N LYS A 59 10.16 -3.38 11.28
CA LYS A 59 10.85 -2.82 12.46
C LYS A 59 10.54 -1.35 12.68
N VAL A 60 10.51 -0.56 11.60
CA VAL A 60 10.11 0.86 11.69
C VAL A 60 8.65 0.97 12.13
N PHE A 61 7.75 0.20 11.52
CA PHE A 61 6.33 0.16 11.91
C PHE A 61 6.16 -0.23 13.39
N SER A 62 6.82 -1.31 13.82
CA SER A 62 6.77 -1.78 15.21
C SER A 62 7.24 -0.71 16.21
N TYR A 63 8.28 0.04 15.87
CA TYR A 63 8.79 1.09 16.76
C TYR A 63 7.77 2.19 17.05
N PHE A 64 6.95 2.55 16.06
CA PHE A 64 5.99 3.65 16.20
C PHE A 64 4.60 3.21 16.66
N PHE A 65 4.18 1.98 16.35
CA PHE A 65 2.77 1.59 16.47
C PHE A 65 2.52 0.34 17.31
N ARG A 66 3.57 -0.35 17.77
CA ARG A 66 3.40 -1.50 18.66
C ARG A 66 2.63 -1.09 19.91
N ASP A 67 1.77 -1.99 20.41
CA ASP A 67 0.90 -1.85 21.58
C ASP A 67 -0.22 -0.77 21.45
N MET A 68 -0.31 -0.07 20.30
CA MET A 68 -1.46 0.79 20.01
C MET A 68 -2.74 -0.07 19.88
N SER A 69 -3.88 0.42 20.37
CA SER A 69 -5.14 -0.28 20.13
C SER A 69 -5.51 -0.23 18.65
N LEU A 70 -6.13 -1.30 18.13
CA LEU A 70 -6.60 -1.32 16.74
C LEU A 70 -7.62 -0.20 16.48
N ALA A 71 -8.46 0.11 17.46
CA ALA A 71 -9.45 1.18 17.34
C ALA A 71 -8.80 2.55 17.16
N ASP A 72 -7.78 2.87 17.98
CA ASP A 72 -7.04 4.13 17.87
C ASP A 72 -6.25 4.21 16.56
N PHE A 73 -5.65 3.08 16.15
CA PHE A 73 -4.92 3.00 14.89
C PHE A 73 -5.86 3.24 13.68
N ASN A 74 -7.02 2.59 13.66
CA ASN A 74 -8.00 2.80 12.60
C ASN A 74 -8.55 4.23 12.59
N ALA A 75 -8.85 4.80 13.75
CA ALA A 75 -9.27 6.20 13.85
C ALA A 75 -8.18 7.17 13.35
N LEU A 76 -6.90 6.87 13.63
CA LEU A 76 -5.77 7.62 13.11
C LEU A 76 -5.67 7.51 11.58
N CYS A 77 -5.87 6.30 11.00
CA CYS A 77 -5.87 6.08 9.57
C CYS A 77 -7.00 6.86 8.87
N GLN A 78 -8.19 6.90 9.46
CA GLN A 78 -9.31 7.69 8.92
C GLN A 78 -8.99 9.19 8.90
N ARG A 79 -8.48 9.74 10.01
CA ARG A 79 -8.06 11.15 10.06
C ARG A 79 -6.95 11.45 9.07
N PHE A 80 -5.95 10.55 8.97
CA PHE A 80 -4.86 10.71 8.01
C PHE A 80 -5.36 10.83 6.58
N ALA A 81 -6.26 9.97 6.16
CA ALA A 81 -6.81 10.01 4.81
C ALA A 81 -7.65 11.27 4.58
N ALA A 82 -8.44 11.70 5.55
CA ALA A 82 -9.24 12.91 5.46
C ALA A 82 -8.37 14.17 5.31
N ASP A 83 -7.31 14.29 6.12
CA ASP A 83 -6.44 15.46 6.17
C ASP A 83 -5.39 15.49 5.03
N ASN A 84 -5.21 14.38 4.31
CA ASN A 84 -4.18 14.24 3.28
C ASN A 84 -4.71 13.84 1.90
N ARG A 85 -5.95 14.20 1.57
CA ARG A 85 -6.57 13.95 0.25
C ARG A 85 -5.74 14.51 -0.92
N GLN A 86 -4.98 15.57 -0.70
CA GLN A 86 -4.06 16.19 -1.68
C GLN A 86 -2.89 15.28 -2.10
N LEU A 87 -2.65 14.17 -1.39
CA LEU A 87 -1.68 13.16 -1.82
C LEU A 87 -2.15 12.39 -3.05
N LEU A 88 -3.47 12.26 -3.23
CA LEU A 88 -4.04 11.54 -4.37
C LEU A 88 -3.85 12.31 -5.67
N ARG A 89 -3.48 11.61 -6.72
CA ARG A 89 -3.38 12.15 -8.07
C ARG A 89 -4.78 12.22 -8.70
N PRO A 90 -5.22 13.40 -9.18
CA PRO A 90 -6.53 13.52 -9.81
C PRO A 90 -6.73 12.58 -11.00
N GLN A 91 -5.68 12.38 -11.82
CA GLN A 91 -5.73 11.47 -12.97
C GLN A 91 -5.92 10.00 -12.54
N GLY A 92 -5.32 9.59 -11.42
CA GLY A 92 -5.51 8.25 -10.86
C GLY A 92 -6.93 8.02 -10.35
N LEU A 93 -7.51 9.03 -9.67
CA LEU A 93 -8.91 8.99 -9.24
C LEU A 93 -9.87 8.95 -10.43
N GLN A 94 -9.58 9.71 -11.50
CA GLN A 94 -10.38 9.69 -12.72
C GLN A 94 -10.32 8.30 -13.38
N ALA A 95 -9.13 7.68 -13.48
CA ALA A 95 -8.99 6.33 -14.04
C ALA A 95 -9.78 5.27 -13.24
N ILE A 96 -9.83 5.39 -11.89
CA ILE A 96 -10.68 4.55 -11.06
C ILE A 96 -12.17 4.78 -11.38
N ALA A 97 -12.60 6.04 -11.47
CA ALA A 97 -13.99 6.40 -11.76
C ALA A 97 -14.42 5.90 -13.15
N ASP A 98 -13.56 6.05 -14.15
CA ASP A 98 -13.82 5.59 -15.53
C ASP A 98 -13.95 4.06 -15.57
N ALA A 99 -13.05 3.34 -14.90
CA ALA A 99 -13.12 1.87 -14.79
C ALA A 99 -14.41 1.39 -14.11
N GLN A 100 -14.84 2.09 -13.05
CA GLN A 100 -16.11 1.77 -12.37
C GLN A 100 -17.33 2.09 -13.24
N ALA A 101 -17.29 3.19 -14.01
CA ALA A 101 -18.36 3.56 -14.94
C ALA A 101 -18.52 2.54 -16.09
N GLU A 102 -17.44 1.88 -16.49
CA GLU A 102 -17.47 0.76 -17.45
C GLU A 102 -18.04 -0.54 -16.83
N GLY A 103 -18.33 -0.58 -15.53
CA GLY A 103 -18.74 -1.79 -14.83
C GLY A 103 -17.61 -2.79 -14.57
N ALA A 104 -16.36 -2.34 -14.63
CA ALA A 104 -15.20 -3.16 -14.32
C ALA A 104 -14.99 -3.34 -12.81
N ASP A 105 -14.33 -4.42 -12.42
CA ASP A 105 -13.82 -4.55 -11.07
C ASP A 105 -12.56 -3.68 -10.91
N VAL A 106 -12.44 -3.02 -9.75
CA VAL A 106 -11.28 -2.19 -9.44
C VAL A 106 -10.71 -2.61 -8.09
N VAL A 107 -9.39 -2.83 -8.05
CA VAL A 107 -8.66 -3.15 -6.83
C VAL A 107 -7.41 -2.27 -6.70
N ILE A 108 -7.04 -1.96 -5.46
CA ILE A 108 -5.75 -1.36 -5.14
C ILE A 108 -4.86 -2.45 -4.56
N VAL A 109 -3.66 -2.65 -5.13
CA VAL A 109 -2.70 -3.69 -4.72
C VAL A 109 -1.43 -3.02 -4.25
N SER A 110 -1.24 -2.89 -2.93
CA SER A 110 -0.20 -2.04 -2.36
C SER A 110 0.67 -2.74 -1.34
N ALA A 111 1.96 -2.42 -1.35
CA ALA A 111 2.86 -2.78 -0.27
C ALA A 111 2.54 -2.05 1.04
N SER A 112 1.78 -0.97 1.01
CA SER A 112 1.33 -0.24 2.19
C SER A 112 0.31 -1.03 3.00
N ILE A 113 0.16 -0.67 4.28
CA ILE A 113 -0.80 -1.31 5.17
C ILE A 113 -2.21 -0.90 4.77
N ASP A 114 -3.08 -1.88 4.61
CA ASP A 114 -4.45 -1.70 4.12
C ASP A 114 -5.27 -0.74 5.00
N ASN A 115 -5.06 -0.75 6.32
CA ASN A 115 -5.77 0.13 7.25
C ASN A 115 -5.67 1.63 6.90
N TRP A 116 -4.49 2.12 6.43
CA TRP A 116 -4.40 3.53 6.05
C TRP A 116 -4.64 3.79 4.56
N VAL A 117 -4.57 2.76 3.71
CA VAL A 117 -4.89 2.89 2.28
C VAL A 117 -6.41 2.91 2.06
N GLN A 118 -7.13 2.00 2.70
CA GLN A 118 -8.59 1.83 2.53
C GLN A 118 -9.39 3.13 2.70
N PRO A 119 -9.11 4.00 3.70
CA PRO A 119 -9.86 5.25 3.88
C PRO A 119 -9.69 6.29 2.75
N PHE A 120 -8.65 6.19 1.93
CA PHE A 120 -8.50 7.05 0.75
C PHE A 120 -9.48 6.70 -0.38
N CYS A 121 -9.80 5.42 -0.52
CA CYS A 121 -10.69 4.89 -1.55
C CYS A 121 -11.67 3.87 -0.93
N PRO A 122 -12.64 4.31 -0.12
CA PRO A 122 -13.48 3.42 0.69
C PRO A 122 -14.35 2.46 -0.14
N GLN A 123 -14.67 2.83 -1.38
CA GLN A 123 -15.47 2.04 -2.31
C GLN A 123 -14.65 1.06 -3.17
N VAL A 124 -13.33 1.05 -3.04
CA VAL A 124 -12.41 0.16 -3.79
C VAL A 124 -11.83 -0.88 -2.85
N THR A 125 -11.78 -2.14 -3.26
CA THR A 125 -11.12 -3.18 -2.49
C THR A 125 -9.61 -2.96 -2.45
N VAL A 126 -9.03 -2.96 -1.24
CA VAL A 126 -7.58 -2.81 -1.03
C VAL A 126 -6.97 -4.15 -0.66
N LEU A 127 -5.98 -4.58 -1.44
CA LEU A 127 -5.13 -5.74 -1.21
C LEU A 127 -3.77 -5.24 -0.71
N GLY A 128 -3.70 -4.89 0.57
CA GLY A 128 -2.52 -4.33 1.20
C GLY A 128 -1.71 -5.33 2.02
N THR A 129 -0.66 -4.86 2.68
CA THR A 129 0.00 -5.59 3.75
C THR A 129 -0.86 -5.52 5.01
N GLN A 130 -1.13 -6.66 5.64
CA GLN A 130 -1.96 -6.72 6.85
C GLN A 130 -1.08 -6.74 8.10
N ILE A 131 -1.58 -6.10 9.15
CA ILE A 131 -0.93 -6.05 10.46
C ILE A 131 -1.48 -7.13 11.39
N GLU A 132 -0.58 -7.66 12.24
CA GLU A 132 -0.97 -8.61 13.26
C GLU A 132 -1.56 -7.88 14.49
N VAL A 133 -2.72 -8.38 14.95
CA VAL A 133 -3.44 -7.85 16.12
C VAL A 133 -3.72 -8.98 17.10
N ILE A 134 -3.31 -8.83 18.35
CA ILE A 134 -3.61 -9.75 19.44
C ILE A 134 -4.28 -8.97 20.56
N ASN A 135 -5.41 -9.50 21.07
CA ASN A 135 -6.20 -8.88 22.13
C ASN A 135 -6.56 -7.39 21.84
N GLY A 136 -6.86 -7.07 20.57
CA GLY A 136 -7.24 -5.72 20.14
C GLY A 136 -6.09 -4.72 20.06
N ARG A 137 -4.83 -5.17 20.19
CA ARG A 137 -3.62 -4.35 20.11
C ARG A 137 -2.69 -4.81 18.99
N LEU A 138 -2.03 -3.85 18.36
CA LEU A 138 -1.02 -4.12 17.34
C LEU A 138 0.22 -4.75 17.98
N THR A 139 0.67 -5.89 17.45
CA THR A 139 1.92 -6.52 17.90
C THR A 139 3.16 -5.84 17.34
N GLY A 140 2.96 -5.02 16.30
CA GLY A 140 4.05 -4.43 15.52
C GLY A 140 4.58 -5.33 14.41
N LEU A 141 4.00 -6.54 14.25
CA LEU A 141 4.33 -7.48 13.19
C LEU A 141 3.33 -7.40 12.03
N PHE A 142 3.74 -7.88 10.88
CA PHE A 142 2.84 -8.08 9.75
C PHE A 142 2.21 -9.47 9.83
N LEU A 143 0.90 -9.54 9.70
CA LEU A 143 0.14 -10.79 9.63
C LEU A 143 0.43 -11.54 8.33
N THR A 144 0.62 -10.78 7.26
CA THR A 144 0.84 -11.30 5.92
C THR A 144 2.22 -10.91 5.38
N ASN A 145 2.65 -11.57 4.30
CA ASN A 145 3.81 -11.10 3.56
C ASN A 145 3.61 -9.64 3.11
N ASN A 146 4.70 -8.88 2.99
CA ASN A 146 4.65 -7.55 2.40
C ASN A 146 4.16 -7.64 0.95
N CYS A 147 3.09 -6.94 0.61
CA CYS A 147 2.45 -7.01 -0.71
C CYS A 147 3.29 -6.27 -1.77
N TYR A 148 4.44 -6.87 -2.11
CA TYR A 148 5.47 -6.34 -3.01
C TYR A 148 5.93 -7.42 -4.00
N GLY A 149 6.17 -7.04 -5.23
CA GLY A 149 6.66 -7.97 -6.25
C GLY A 149 5.66 -9.07 -6.55
N GLN A 150 6.11 -10.33 -6.51
CA GLN A 150 5.25 -11.50 -6.76
C GLN A 150 4.06 -11.58 -5.80
N GLU A 151 4.20 -11.08 -4.58
CA GLU A 151 3.10 -11.09 -3.61
C GLU A 151 1.89 -10.27 -4.08
N LYS A 152 2.07 -9.23 -4.88
CA LYS A 152 0.96 -8.49 -5.50
C LYS A 152 0.12 -9.40 -6.41
N VAL A 153 0.77 -10.22 -7.22
CA VAL A 153 0.09 -11.22 -8.08
C VAL A 153 -0.61 -12.27 -7.24
N ASN A 154 0.06 -12.79 -6.22
CA ASN A 154 -0.52 -13.81 -5.33
C ASN A 154 -1.80 -13.30 -4.65
N ARG A 155 -1.79 -12.04 -4.16
CA ARG A 155 -2.97 -11.42 -3.56
C ARG A 155 -4.10 -11.23 -4.54
N LEU A 156 -3.78 -10.81 -5.77
CA LEU A 156 -4.77 -10.67 -6.82
C LEU A 156 -5.41 -12.02 -7.13
N LEU A 157 -4.61 -13.09 -7.28
CA LEU A 157 -5.09 -14.44 -7.56
C LEU A 157 -5.88 -15.07 -6.41
N THR A 158 -5.65 -14.65 -5.17
CA THR A 158 -6.48 -15.09 -4.04
C THR A 158 -7.93 -14.58 -4.18
N LEU A 159 -8.12 -13.36 -4.69
CA LEU A 159 -9.45 -12.77 -4.89
C LEU A 159 -10.04 -13.13 -6.27
N TYR A 160 -9.20 -13.26 -7.29
CA TYR A 160 -9.55 -13.56 -8.67
C TYR A 160 -8.75 -14.79 -9.14
N PRO A 161 -9.11 -16.01 -8.72
CA PRO A 161 -8.31 -17.22 -8.98
C PRO A 161 -8.30 -17.68 -10.43
N ASP A 162 -9.40 -17.47 -11.17
CA ASP A 162 -9.48 -17.82 -12.57
C ASP A 162 -8.97 -16.70 -13.46
N ARG A 163 -7.66 -16.77 -13.80
CA ARG A 163 -6.98 -15.78 -14.65
C ARG A 163 -7.60 -15.63 -16.03
N SER A 164 -8.23 -16.68 -16.54
CA SER A 164 -8.82 -16.69 -17.88
C SER A 164 -10.17 -15.97 -17.96
N SER A 165 -10.79 -15.68 -16.81
CA SER A 165 -12.13 -15.09 -16.73
C SER A 165 -12.17 -13.56 -16.91
N TYR A 166 -11.01 -12.87 -16.81
CA TYR A 166 -10.93 -11.41 -16.84
C TYR A 166 -9.77 -10.91 -17.69
N TYR A 167 -9.92 -9.67 -18.21
CA TYR A 167 -8.87 -8.89 -18.84
C TYR A 167 -8.27 -7.95 -17.81
N LEU A 168 -7.00 -8.15 -17.45
CA LEU A 168 -6.31 -7.41 -16.40
C LEU A 168 -5.58 -6.20 -16.97
N ILE A 169 -5.91 -5.02 -16.43
CA ILE A 169 -5.25 -3.75 -16.70
C ILE A 169 -4.54 -3.31 -15.41
N ALA A 170 -3.21 -3.20 -15.44
CA ALA A 170 -2.42 -2.90 -14.24
C ALA A 170 -1.66 -1.58 -14.33
N TYR A 171 -1.65 -0.85 -13.22
CA TYR A 171 -0.99 0.45 -13.06
C TYR A 171 0.04 0.37 -11.95
N GLY A 172 1.29 0.80 -12.23
CA GLY A 172 2.36 0.78 -11.25
C GLY A 172 3.49 1.74 -11.59
N ASP A 173 4.42 2.00 -10.67
CA ASP A 173 5.48 2.98 -10.86
C ASP A 173 6.88 2.52 -10.47
N SER A 174 6.99 1.39 -9.80
CA SER A 174 8.19 0.94 -9.11
C SER A 174 8.64 -0.48 -9.49
N ARG A 175 9.79 -0.89 -8.96
CA ARG A 175 10.23 -2.30 -9.07
C ARG A 175 9.27 -3.28 -8.38
N GLY A 176 8.53 -2.80 -7.38
CA GLY A 176 7.55 -3.60 -6.65
C GLY A 176 6.34 -4.00 -7.48
N ASP A 177 6.15 -3.37 -8.64
CA ASP A 177 4.99 -3.60 -9.51
C ASP A 177 5.33 -4.45 -10.74
N GLN A 178 6.62 -4.73 -10.98
CA GLN A 178 7.08 -5.40 -12.18
C GLN A 178 6.36 -6.73 -12.45
N GLN A 179 6.17 -7.55 -11.42
CA GLN A 179 5.48 -8.83 -11.56
C GLN A 179 3.99 -8.65 -11.86
N LEU A 180 3.33 -7.68 -11.23
CA LEU A 180 1.93 -7.37 -11.50
C LEU A 180 1.74 -6.82 -12.92
N LEU A 181 2.61 -5.89 -13.34
CA LEU A 181 2.61 -5.33 -14.70
C LEU A 181 2.90 -6.39 -15.76
N ALA A 182 3.85 -7.30 -15.50
CA ALA A 182 4.15 -8.41 -16.41
C ALA A 182 3.03 -9.47 -16.46
N PHE A 183 2.22 -9.61 -15.41
CA PHE A 183 1.09 -10.53 -15.33
C PHE A 183 -0.17 -9.98 -16.02
N ALA A 184 -0.23 -8.65 -16.24
CA ALA A 184 -1.37 -7.99 -16.86
C ALA A 184 -1.45 -8.21 -18.38
N ASP A 185 -2.67 -8.12 -18.93
CA ASP A 185 -2.90 -8.06 -20.37
C ASP A 185 -2.54 -6.68 -20.93
N GLU A 186 -2.76 -5.64 -20.11
CA GLU A 186 -2.40 -4.26 -20.40
C GLU A 186 -1.70 -3.63 -19.19
N ALA A 187 -0.51 -3.04 -19.39
CA ALA A 187 0.32 -2.53 -18.32
C ALA A 187 0.66 -1.05 -18.52
N HIS A 188 0.44 -0.26 -17.48
CA HIS A 188 0.72 1.18 -17.46
C HIS A 188 1.80 1.49 -16.42
N TYR A 189 3.03 1.72 -16.87
CA TYR A 189 4.15 2.10 -16.02
C TYR A 189 4.26 3.62 -15.92
N ARG A 190 4.14 4.15 -14.69
CA ARG A 190 4.18 5.60 -14.37
C ARG A 190 3.16 6.44 -15.13
N PRO A 191 1.87 6.02 -15.23
CA PRO A 191 0.91 6.63 -16.14
C PRO A 191 0.49 8.04 -15.72
N PHE A 192 0.60 8.38 -14.44
CA PHE A 192 0.12 9.65 -13.88
C PHE A 192 1.27 10.61 -13.47
N LYS A 193 2.49 10.38 -13.96
CA LYS A 193 3.68 11.23 -13.69
C LYS A 193 3.95 12.16 -14.83
#